data_1162090c9022b9cec90fc2af1e90f92a
#
_entry.id   1162090c9022b9cec90fc2af1e90f92a
#
_cell.length_a   1.000
_cell.length_b   1.000
_cell.length_c   1.000
_cell.angle_alpha   90.00
_cell.angle_beta   90.00
_cell.angle_gamma   90.00
#
_symmetry.space_group_name_H-M   'P 1'
#
loop_
_entity.id
_entity.type
_entity.pdbx_description
1 polymer ?
#
loop_
_entity_poly.entity_id
_entity_poly.type
_entity_poly.pdbx_seq_one_letter_code
_entity_poly.pdbx_strand_id
1 'polypeptide(L)'
;MNADDILAVANAQRQTTQEPQTSDTDRDSDLWPEIRRIIETRMSSQPRDLQREIGPSELGTSCLHCLAAKLAGWPERRRPAWLPFIGTCVHARFEQWFQESEETVFTGPAPEDERRRFVPEMRVTVGHLQGLHAGYDVRGSIDLYDRKTGSTIDWKIVGNTTLTKVKAHGPSQQYRVQASLYGIGLKNRGEAV
;
A
#
# COMPACT_ATOMS: atom_id res chain seq x y z
N MET A 1 -15.26 4.67 4.27
CA MET A 1 -15.94 3.77 5.21
C MET A 1 -15.04 3.65 6.42
N ASN A 2 -15.49 4.05 7.60
CA ASN A 2 -14.71 3.93 8.84
C ASN A 2 -15.14 2.67 9.60
N ALA A 3 -14.49 2.35 10.73
CA ALA A 3 -14.84 1.16 11.53
C ALA A 3 -16.30 1.19 12.03
N ASP A 4 -16.85 2.38 12.23
CA ASP A 4 -18.21 2.57 12.68
C ASP A 4 -19.24 2.27 11.58
N ASP A 5 -18.90 2.54 10.31
CA ASP A 5 -19.75 2.21 9.16
C ASP A 5 -19.87 0.69 8.96
N ILE A 6 -18.78 -0.06 9.22
CA ILE A 6 -18.79 -1.54 9.18
C ILE A 6 -19.62 -2.12 10.32
N LEU A 7 -19.52 -1.52 11.51
CA LEU A 7 -20.34 -1.89 12.67
C LEU A 7 -21.84 -1.62 12.47
N ALA A 8 -22.18 -0.51 11.79
CA ALA A 8 -23.58 -0.19 11.50
C ALA A 8 -24.22 -1.24 10.57
N VAL A 9 -23.49 -1.75 9.58
CA VAL A 9 -23.98 -2.81 8.68
C VAL A 9 -24.15 -4.14 9.45
N ALA A 10 -23.22 -4.50 10.31
CA ALA A 10 -23.30 -5.72 11.12
C ALA A 10 -24.47 -5.69 12.14
N ASN A 11 -24.75 -4.51 12.72
CA ASN A 11 -25.87 -4.34 13.66
C ASN A 11 -27.25 -4.30 12.97
N ALA A 12 -27.36 -3.77 11.76
CA ALA A 12 -28.60 -3.73 11.00
C ALA A 12 -29.12 -5.15 10.64
N GLN A 13 -28.23 -6.11 10.46
CA GLN A 13 -28.59 -7.51 10.18
C GLN A 13 -29.07 -8.29 11.40
N ARG A 14 -28.81 -7.81 12.64
CA ARG A 14 -29.25 -8.45 13.89
C ARG A 14 -30.67 -8.09 14.30
N GLN A 15 -31.31 -7.08 13.75
CA GLN A 15 -32.61 -6.59 14.19
C GLN A 15 -33.83 -7.36 13.63
N THR A 16 -33.63 -8.41 12.84
CA THR A 16 -34.74 -9.11 12.17
C THR A 16 -35.15 -10.48 12.78
N THR A 17 -34.54 -10.89 13.91
CA THR A 17 -34.96 -12.12 14.59
C THR A 17 -35.06 -11.89 16.11
N GLN A 18 -36.27 -11.54 16.58
CA GLN A 18 -36.61 -11.61 18.01
C GLN A 18 -37.08 -13.02 18.37
N GLU A 19 -36.26 -13.75 19.13
CA GLU A 19 -36.63 -14.87 19.95
C GLU A 19 -36.36 -14.56 21.44
N PRO A 20 -37.05 -15.24 22.42
CA PRO A 20 -37.20 -14.71 23.78
C PRO A 20 -35.91 -14.81 24.60
N GLN A 21 -35.68 -13.75 25.36
CA GLN A 21 -34.54 -13.47 26.21
C GLN A 21 -34.35 -14.52 27.32
N THR A 22 -33.22 -15.23 27.27
CA THR A 22 -32.56 -15.75 28.47
C THR A 22 -31.33 -14.89 28.71
N SER A 23 -31.08 -14.53 29.96
CA SER A 23 -30.04 -13.62 30.46
C SER A 23 -28.63 -14.11 30.18
N ASP A 24 -28.12 -13.83 28.97
CA ASP A 24 -26.77 -14.11 28.55
C ASP A 24 -26.05 -12.77 28.12
N THR A 25 -26.45 -11.65 28.71
CA THR A 25 -26.05 -10.29 28.33
C THR A 25 -24.63 -9.93 28.73
N ASP A 26 -23.91 -10.76 29.48
CA ASP A 26 -22.56 -10.42 29.96
C ASP A 26 -21.42 -11.02 29.07
N ARG A 27 -21.68 -12.05 28.27
CA ARG A 27 -20.67 -12.68 27.42
C ARG A 27 -20.50 -12.02 26.06
N ASP A 28 -21.51 -11.34 25.55
CA ASP A 28 -21.50 -10.75 24.19
C ASP A 28 -20.86 -9.33 24.17
N SER A 29 -20.73 -8.68 25.34
CA SER A 29 -20.18 -7.32 25.44
C SER A 29 -18.67 -7.25 25.22
N ASP A 30 -17.94 -8.33 25.49
CA ASP A 30 -16.46 -8.34 25.45
C ASP A 30 -15.89 -8.94 24.16
N LEU A 31 -16.69 -9.65 23.36
CA LEU A 31 -16.23 -10.36 22.17
C LEU A 31 -15.65 -9.39 21.11
N TRP A 32 -16.39 -8.34 20.78
CA TRP A 32 -15.92 -7.40 19.74
C TRP A 32 -14.68 -6.61 20.13
N PRO A 33 -14.57 -6.04 21.32
CA PRO A 33 -13.32 -5.43 21.80
C PRO A 33 -12.13 -6.38 21.74
N GLU A 34 -12.31 -7.65 22.10
CA GLU A 34 -11.26 -8.66 22.04
C GLU A 34 -10.81 -8.94 20.59
N ILE A 35 -11.76 -9.22 19.69
CA ILE A 35 -11.48 -9.44 18.26
C ILE A 35 -10.77 -8.23 17.67
N ARG A 36 -11.28 -7.02 17.93
CA ARG A 36 -10.70 -5.77 17.46
C ARG A 36 -9.27 -5.60 17.96
N ARG A 37 -9.02 -5.85 19.23
CA ARG A 37 -7.68 -5.78 19.82
C ARG A 37 -6.71 -6.75 19.13
N ILE A 38 -7.12 -7.98 18.87
CA ILE A 38 -6.30 -8.97 18.16
C ILE A 38 -5.95 -8.47 16.76
N ILE A 39 -6.93 -8.00 15.99
CA ILE A 39 -6.74 -7.50 14.63
C ILE A 39 -5.83 -6.27 14.64
N GLU A 40 -6.10 -5.28 15.47
CA GLU A 40 -5.34 -4.02 15.53
C GLU A 40 -3.90 -4.24 16.00
N THR A 41 -3.67 -5.21 16.91
CA THR A 41 -2.32 -5.61 17.33
C THR A 41 -1.55 -6.20 16.13
N ARG A 42 -2.18 -7.06 15.34
CA ARG A 42 -1.56 -7.64 14.15
C ARG A 42 -1.30 -6.59 13.06
N MET A 43 -2.24 -5.67 12.86
CA MET A 43 -2.07 -4.55 11.92
C MET A 43 -0.88 -3.66 12.28
N SER A 44 -0.67 -3.40 13.57
CA SER A 44 0.39 -2.51 14.07
C SER A 44 1.78 -3.15 14.13
N SER A 45 1.89 -4.46 13.91
CA SER A 45 3.14 -5.23 13.97
C SER A 45 3.67 -5.66 12.60
N GLN A 46 3.19 -5.04 11.53
CA GLN A 46 3.65 -5.39 10.18
C GLN A 46 5.12 -4.97 9.96
N PRO A 47 5.95 -5.78 9.28
CA PRO A 47 7.37 -5.44 9.01
C PRO A 47 7.54 -4.09 8.30
N ARG A 48 6.60 -3.72 7.42
CA ARG A 48 6.59 -2.43 6.71
C ARG A 48 6.52 -1.23 7.67
N ASP A 49 5.87 -1.39 8.83
CA ASP A 49 5.76 -0.34 9.82
C ASP A 49 7.06 -0.08 10.59
N LEU A 50 7.99 -1.02 10.54
CA LEU A 50 9.30 -0.92 11.17
C LEU A 50 10.39 -0.39 10.22
N GLN A 51 10.05 -0.18 8.94
CA GLN A 51 11.01 0.27 7.94
C GLN A 51 11.43 1.72 8.20
N ARG A 52 12.74 1.93 8.36
CA ARG A 52 13.34 3.26 8.54
C ARG A 52 13.87 3.88 7.24
N GLU A 53 13.81 3.15 6.15
CA GLU A 53 14.27 3.63 4.84
C GLU A 53 13.22 4.54 4.20
N ILE A 54 13.71 5.54 3.45
CA ILE A 54 12.86 6.42 2.63
C ILE A 54 12.74 5.79 1.24
N GLY A 55 11.51 5.62 0.79
CA GLY A 55 11.18 5.18 -0.56
C GLY A 55 10.62 6.30 -1.46
N PRO A 56 10.40 6.00 -2.74
CA PRO A 56 9.85 6.97 -3.69
C PRO A 56 8.51 7.58 -3.27
N SER A 57 7.67 6.82 -2.56
CA SER A 57 6.37 7.29 -2.06
C SER A 57 6.46 8.39 -1.01
N GLU A 58 7.62 8.59 -0.39
CA GLU A 58 7.85 9.55 0.68
C GLU A 58 8.63 10.78 0.23
N LEU A 59 9.44 10.66 -0.83
CA LEU A 59 10.26 11.77 -1.34
C LEU A 59 9.43 12.96 -1.85
N GLY A 60 8.17 12.74 -2.23
CA GLY A 60 7.25 13.81 -2.63
C GLY A 60 6.53 14.52 -1.48
N THR A 61 6.82 14.15 -0.22
CA THR A 61 6.17 14.80 0.93
C THR A 61 6.64 16.24 1.11
N SER A 62 5.73 17.12 1.56
CA SER A 62 6.07 18.48 1.93
C SER A 62 6.65 18.59 3.36
N CYS A 63 6.60 17.51 4.16
CA CYS A 63 7.03 17.50 5.56
C CYS A 63 8.46 16.96 5.68
N LEU A 64 9.48 17.81 5.50
CA LEU A 64 10.88 17.42 5.71
C LEU A 64 11.17 16.99 7.15
N HIS A 65 10.50 17.62 8.13
CA HIS A 65 10.61 17.21 9.54
C HIS A 65 10.14 15.77 9.75
N CYS A 66 9.04 15.37 9.10
CA CYS A 66 8.52 14.00 9.19
C CYS A 66 9.51 12.97 8.61
N LEU A 67 10.15 13.29 7.48
CA LEU A 67 11.19 12.44 6.90
C LEU A 67 12.42 12.33 7.81
N ALA A 68 12.90 13.45 8.35
CA ALA A 68 14.04 13.48 9.25
C ALA A 68 13.76 12.68 10.55
N ALA A 69 12.57 12.83 11.13
CA ALA A 69 12.15 12.09 12.31
C ALA A 69 12.09 10.58 12.06
N LYS A 70 11.57 10.16 10.88
CA LYS A 70 11.54 8.75 10.47
C LYS A 70 12.96 8.19 10.33
N LEU A 71 13.87 8.88 9.64
CA LEU A 71 15.26 8.47 9.48
C LEU A 71 16.01 8.40 10.82
N ALA A 72 15.75 9.34 11.72
CA ALA A 72 16.29 9.34 13.07
C ALA A 72 15.71 8.24 13.97
N GLY A 73 14.67 7.53 13.50
CA GLY A 73 14.00 6.47 14.26
C GLY A 73 13.21 7.00 15.47
N TRP A 74 12.71 8.23 15.38
CA TRP A 74 11.89 8.79 16.45
C TRP A 74 10.60 7.99 16.61
N PRO A 75 10.14 7.77 17.85
CA PRO A 75 8.93 7.02 18.11
C PRO A 75 7.72 7.74 17.53
N GLU A 76 6.96 7.05 16.69
CA GLU A 76 5.71 7.54 16.13
C GLU A 76 4.52 6.95 16.92
N ARG A 77 3.58 7.80 17.33
CA ARG A 77 2.31 7.35 17.90
C ARG A 77 1.39 6.91 16.77
N ARG A 78 1.48 5.65 16.39
CA ARG A 78 0.61 5.07 15.37
C ARG A 78 -0.70 4.63 15.99
N ARG A 79 -1.80 4.93 15.30
CA ARG A 79 -3.10 4.34 15.55
C ARG A 79 -3.36 3.29 14.49
N PRO A 80 -4.03 2.17 14.83
CA PRO A 80 -4.43 1.19 13.82
C PRO A 80 -5.19 1.88 12.70
N ALA A 81 -4.76 1.68 11.46
CA ALA A 81 -5.31 2.36 10.30
C ALA A 81 -5.88 1.32 9.33
N TRP A 82 -7.20 1.14 9.35
CA TRP A 82 -7.90 0.14 8.55
C TRP A 82 -7.74 0.34 7.05
N LEU A 83 -7.78 1.58 6.58
CA LEU A 83 -7.69 1.86 5.14
C LEU A 83 -6.32 1.47 4.54
N PRO A 84 -5.18 1.80 5.15
CA PRO A 84 -3.88 1.26 4.74
C PRO A 84 -3.80 -0.28 4.80
N PHE A 85 -4.40 -0.91 5.81
CA PHE A 85 -4.45 -2.37 5.91
C PHE A 85 -5.23 -2.99 4.74
N ILE A 86 -6.43 -2.47 4.43
CA ILE A 86 -7.22 -2.89 3.26
C ILE A 86 -6.40 -2.68 1.98
N GLY A 87 -5.69 -1.55 1.88
CA GLY A 87 -4.77 -1.28 0.76
C GLY A 87 -3.75 -2.41 0.59
N THR A 88 -3.07 -2.80 1.66
CA THR A 88 -2.09 -3.90 1.64
C THR A 88 -2.71 -5.22 1.18
N CYS A 89 -3.92 -5.55 1.64
CA CYS A 89 -4.62 -6.77 1.22
C CYS A 89 -4.96 -6.75 -0.28
N VAL A 90 -5.42 -5.60 -0.80
CA VAL A 90 -5.73 -5.44 -2.23
C VAL A 90 -4.48 -5.55 -3.08
N HIS A 91 -3.36 -4.90 -2.70
CA HIS A 91 -2.08 -5.01 -3.40
C HIS A 91 -1.60 -6.46 -3.46
N ALA A 92 -1.59 -7.18 -2.33
CA ALA A 92 -1.19 -8.59 -2.29
C ALA A 92 -2.05 -9.47 -3.22
N ARG A 93 -3.37 -9.17 -3.32
CA ARG A 93 -4.26 -9.92 -4.22
C ARG A 93 -3.99 -9.62 -5.68
N PHE A 94 -3.77 -8.35 -6.04
CA PHE A 94 -3.44 -7.97 -7.41
C PHE A 94 -2.06 -8.50 -7.82
N GLU A 95 -1.07 -8.43 -6.94
CA GLU A 95 0.24 -9.04 -7.15
C GLU A 95 0.09 -10.51 -7.53
N GLN A 96 -0.66 -11.29 -6.75
CA GLN A 96 -0.90 -12.71 -7.04
C GLN A 96 -1.52 -12.91 -8.43
N TRP A 97 -2.59 -12.15 -8.78
CA TRP A 97 -3.24 -12.30 -10.08
C TRP A 97 -2.31 -11.99 -11.26
N PHE A 98 -1.46 -10.98 -11.13
CA PHE A 98 -0.51 -10.63 -12.19
C PHE A 98 0.72 -11.55 -12.20
N GLN A 99 1.07 -12.19 -11.10
CA GLN A 99 2.06 -13.27 -11.07
C GLN A 99 1.56 -14.53 -11.79
N GLU A 100 0.27 -14.82 -11.68
CA GLU A 100 -0.39 -15.95 -12.35
C GLU A 100 -0.68 -15.66 -13.83
N SER A 101 -0.51 -14.43 -14.33
CA SER A 101 -0.78 -14.06 -15.72
C SER A 101 0.26 -14.67 -16.67
N GLU A 102 -0.19 -15.37 -17.69
CA GLU A 102 0.65 -15.99 -18.72
C GLU A 102 0.90 -15.06 -19.94
N GLU A 103 0.43 -13.81 -19.90
CA GLU A 103 0.61 -12.86 -20.99
C GLU A 103 2.09 -12.54 -21.22
N THR A 104 2.52 -12.61 -22.49
CA THR A 104 3.90 -12.33 -22.92
C THR A 104 3.96 -11.17 -23.90
N VAL A 105 5.11 -10.47 -23.96
CA VAL A 105 5.35 -9.37 -24.90
C VAL A 105 5.94 -9.85 -26.24
N PHE A 106 6.64 -10.97 -26.23
CA PHE A 106 7.20 -11.61 -27.43
C PHE A 106 7.40 -13.11 -27.21
N THR A 107 7.46 -13.85 -28.31
CA THR A 107 7.56 -15.32 -28.31
C THR A 107 8.97 -15.84 -28.66
N GLY A 108 9.98 -14.97 -28.67
CA GLY A 108 11.36 -15.30 -29.00
C GLY A 108 12.12 -16.06 -27.89
N PRO A 109 13.33 -16.54 -28.17
CA PRO A 109 14.21 -17.19 -27.20
C PRO A 109 14.76 -16.17 -26.19
N ALA A 110 14.02 -15.94 -25.10
CA ALA A 110 14.46 -15.13 -23.97
C ALA A 110 14.05 -15.83 -22.66
N PRO A 111 14.69 -15.55 -21.53
CA PRO A 111 14.25 -16.03 -20.23
C PRO A 111 12.77 -15.75 -19.99
N GLU A 112 12.08 -16.64 -19.31
CA GLU A 112 10.62 -16.55 -19.10
C GLU A 112 10.24 -15.24 -18.39
N ASP A 113 11.01 -14.83 -17.39
CA ASP A 113 10.82 -13.60 -16.65
C ASP A 113 10.96 -12.34 -17.52
N GLU A 114 11.80 -12.36 -18.56
CA GLU A 114 11.93 -11.27 -19.52
C GLU A 114 10.80 -11.24 -20.54
N ARG A 115 10.18 -12.39 -20.84
CA ARG A 115 9.05 -12.49 -21.77
C ARG A 115 7.73 -12.05 -21.16
N ARG A 116 7.60 -12.09 -19.84
CA ARG A 116 6.36 -11.70 -19.15
C ARG A 116 5.99 -10.25 -19.46
N ARG A 117 4.74 -10.05 -19.87
CA ARG A 117 4.20 -8.70 -20.08
C ARG A 117 4.08 -7.93 -18.77
N PHE A 118 3.44 -8.53 -17.78
CA PHE A 118 3.18 -7.91 -16.49
C PHE A 118 4.25 -8.32 -15.47
N VAL A 119 4.86 -7.33 -14.83
CA VAL A 119 5.86 -7.51 -13.79
C VAL A 119 5.35 -6.86 -12.50
N PRO A 120 4.68 -7.63 -11.62
CA PRO A 120 4.24 -7.13 -10.32
C PRO A 120 5.41 -6.94 -9.37
N GLU A 121 5.25 -6.00 -8.42
CA GLU A 121 6.22 -5.68 -7.37
C GLU A 121 7.65 -5.49 -7.90
N MET A 122 7.76 -4.81 -9.06
CA MET A 122 9.05 -4.61 -9.71
C MET A 122 9.95 -3.69 -8.89
N ARG A 123 11.05 -4.22 -8.39
CA ARG A 123 12.01 -3.47 -7.59
C ARG A 123 12.91 -2.61 -8.48
N VAL A 124 13.02 -1.34 -8.14
CA VAL A 124 13.86 -0.36 -8.85
C VAL A 124 14.68 0.47 -7.87
N THR A 125 15.86 0.91 -8.31
CA THR A 125 16.65 1.94 -7.63
C THR A 125 16.48 3.26 -8.38
N VAL A 126 15.87 4.23 -7.72
CA VAL A 126 15.49 5.52 -8.32
C VAL A 126 16.61 6.56 -8.20
N GLY A 127 17.55 6.35 -7.31
CA GLY A 127 18.68 7.25 -7.10
C GLY A 127 19.48 6.89 -5.86
N HIS A 128 20.48 7.71 -5.59
CA HIS A 128 21.38 7.60 -4.45
C HIS A 128 21.33 8.88 -3.64
N LEU A 129 21.18 8.78 -2.32
CA LEU A 129 21.28 9.89 -1.40
C LEU A 129 22.60 9.81 -0.64
N GLN A 130 23.38 10.88 -0.70
CA GLN A 130 24.64 11.01 0.01
C GLN A 130 24.44 11.81 1.29
N GLY A 131 24.68 11.18 2.44
CA GLY A 131 24.77 11.84 3.73
C GLY A 131 26.22 12.20 4.10
N LEU A 132 26.39 12.78 5.29
CA LEU A 132 27.73 13.17 5.81
C LEU A 132 28.63 11.96 6.08
N HIS A 133 28.09 10.85 6.53
CA HIS A 133 28.84 9.67 6.97
C HIS A 133 28.61 8.44 6.11
N ALA A 134 27.46 8.37 5.44
CA ALA A 134 27.10 7.25 4.58
C ALA A 134 26.10 7.70 3.51
N GLY A 135 26.10 7.00 2.39
CA GLY A 135 25.07 7.12 1.37
C GLY A 135 24.18 5.86 1.33
N TYR A 136 23.03 5.95 0.73
CA TYR A 136 22.18 4.80 0.48
C TYR A 136 21.38 4.95 -0.82
N ASP A 137 21.07 3.81 -1.42
CA ASP A 137 20.23 3.76 -2.60
C ASP A 137 18.75 3.91 -2.20
N VAL A 138 18.07 4.83 -2.86
CA VAL A 138 16.63 4.96 -2.73
C VAL A 138 16.00 3.89 -3.61
N ARG A 139 15.43 2.89 -2.96
CA ARG A 139 14.76 1.75 -3.59
C ARG A 139 13.26 1.86 -3.46
N GLY A 140 12.54 1.35 -4.46
CA GLY A 140 11.09 1.25 -4.44
C GLY A 140 10.62 0.00 -5.14
N SER A 141 9.36 -0.34 -4.91
CA SER A 141 8.64 -1.36 -5.65
C SER A 141 7.52 -0.71 -6.45
N ILE A 142 7.45 -1.00 -7.73
CA ILE A 142 6.37 -0.59 -8.63
C ILE A 142 5.30 -1.67 -8.53
N ASP A 143 4.08 -1.32 -8.15
CA ASP A 143 3.01 -2.30 -7.93
C ASP A 143 2.78 -3.17 -9.16
N LEU A 144 2.81 -2.57 -10.37
CA LEU A 144 2.76 -3.29 -11.64
C LEU A 144 3.46 -2.51 -12.74
N TYR A 145 4.30 -3.19 -13.52
CA TYR A 145 4.88 -2.66 -14.75
C TYR A 145 4.36 -3.46 -15.95
N ASP A 146 3.83 -2.77 -16.96
CA ASP A 146 3.44 -3.36 -18.25
C ASP A 146 4.55 -3.13 -19.29
N ARG A 147 5.31 -4.15 -19.60
CA ARG A 147 6.38 -4.10 -20.61
C ARG A 147 5.87 -3.77 -22.01
N LYS A 148 4.61 -4.12 -22.34
CA LYS A 148 4.06 -3.84 -23.66
C LYS A 148 3.89 -2.36 -23.93
N THR A 149 3.53 -1.59 -22.91
CA THR A 149 3.25 -0.16 -23.03
C THR A 149 4.31 0.72 -22.40
N GLY A 150 5.28 0.15 -21.65
CA GLY A 150 6.25 0.88 -20.85
C GLY A 150 5.61 1.63 -19.67
N SER A 151 4.45 1.20 -19.21
CA SER A 151 3.66 1.93 -18.23
C SER A 151 3.81 1.37 -16.82
N THR A 152 3.86 2.26 -15.82
CA THR A 152 3.76 1.91 -14.41
C THR A 152 2.34 2.09 -13.90
N ILE A 153 1.85 1.15 -13.12
CA ILE A 153 0.58 1.22 -12.43
C ILE A 153 0.88 1.19 -10.92
N ASP A 154 0.25 2.07 -10.19
CA ASP A 154 0.38 2.19 -8.73
C ASP A 154 -1.03 2.25 -8.11
N TRP A 155 -1.40 1.23 -7.38
CA TRP A 155 -2.73 1.10 -6.80
C TRP A 155 -2.86 1.96 -5.55
N LYS A 156 -3.94 2.74 -5.45
CA LYS A 156 -4.19 3.58 -4.27
C LYS A 156 -5.60 3.37 -3.74
N ILE A 157 -5.70 2.77 -2.58
CA ILE A 157 -6.97 2.65 -1.85
C ILE A 157 -7.12 3.91 -0.99
N VAL A 158 -8.09 4.73 -1.36
CA VAL A 158 -8.29 6.06 -0.75
C VAL A 158 -9.75 6.28 -0.36
N GLY A 159 -9.97 7.11 0.67
CA GLY A 159 -11.30 7.52 1.07
C GLY A 159 -11.93 8.52 0.08
N ASN A 160 -13.25 8.71 0.20
CA ASN A 160 -14.06 9.54 -0.70
C ASN A 160 -13.53 10.97 -0.86
N THR A 161 -13.06 11.62 0.21
CA THR A 161 -12.51 12.98 0.16
C THR A 161 -11.29 13.06 -0.75
N THR A 162 -10.36 12.11 -0.65
CA THR A 162 -9.18 12.04 -1.51
C THR A 162 -9.58 11.72 -2.94
N LEU A 163 -10.50 10.77 -3.15
CA LEU A 163 -11.00 10.42 -4.47
C LEU A 163 -11.62 11.62 -5.19
N THR A 164 -12.45 12.41 -4.49
CA THR A 164 -13.07 13.62 -5.02
C THR A 164 -12.01 14.65 -5.43
N LYS A 165 -10.98 14.87 -4.59
CA LYS A 165 -9.87 15.78 -4.92
C LYS A 165 -9.10 15.32 -6.15
N VAL A 166 -8.79 14.03 -6.25
CA VAL A 166 -8.06 13.46 -7.39
C VAL A 166 -8.88 13.58 -8.68
N LYS A 167 -10.18 13.32 -8.63
CA LYS A 167 -11.07 13.51 -9.79
C LYS A 167 -11.15 14.98 -10.26
N ALA A 168 -11.11 15.95 -9.34
CA ALA A 168 -11.20 17.35 -9.67
C ALA A 168 -9.88 17.99 -10.10
N HIS A 169 -8.74 17.56 -9.53
CA HIS A 169 -7.46 18.25 -9.66
C HIS A 169 -6.32 17.35 -10.13
N GLY A 170 -6.59 16.07 -10.41
CA GLY A 170 -5.56 15.07 -10.71
C GLY A 170 -4.80 14.58 -9.45
N PRO A 171 -3.77 13.74 -9.65
CA PRO A 171 -2.99 13.18 -8.56
C PRO A 171 -2.22 14.27 -7.79
N SER A 172 -2.04 14.04 -6.49
CA SER A 172 -1.25 14.93 -5.63
C SER A 172 0.19 15.07 -6.12
N GLN A 173 0.90 16.11 -5.68
CA GLN A 173 2.32 16.27 -5.97
C GLN A 173 3.12 15.03 -5.54
N GLN A 174 2.82 14.46 -4.37
CA GLN A 174 3.49 13.27 -3.87
C GLN A 174 3.33 12.08 -4.82
N TYR A 175 2.15 11.84 -5.36
CA TYR A 175 1.92 10.76 -6.34
C TYR A 175 2.63 11.02 -7.66
N ARG A 176 2.66 12.27 -8.12
CA ARG A 176 3.40 12.65 -9.35
C ARG A 176 4.91 12.45 -9.19
N VAL A 177 5.47 12.83 -8.05
CA VAL A 177 6.89 12.61 -7.74
C VAL A 177 7.20 11.11 -7.69
N GLN A 178 6.36 10.32 -7.00
CA GLN A 178 6.51 8.87 -6.94
C GLN A 178 6.54 8.24 -8.34
N ALA A 179 5.58 8.60 -9.21
CA ALA A 179 5.52 8.09 -10.58
C ALA A 179 6.75 8.48 -11.41
N SER A 180 7.20 9.74 -11.28
CA SER A 180 8.41 10.21 -11.98
C SER A 180 9.66 9.47 -11.51
N LEU A 181 9.79 9.20 -10.22
CA LEU A 181 10.91 8.43 -9.66
C LEU A 181 10.89 6.98 -10.14
N TYR A 182 9.72 6.37 -10.28
CA TYR A 182 9.60 5.04 -10.86
C TYR A 182 10.06 5.01 -12.32
N GLY A 183 9.73 6.04 -13.12
CA GLY A 183 10.27 6.19 -14.49
C GLY A 183 11.80 6.25 -14.51
N ILE A 184 12.41 6.98 -13.59
CA ILE A 184 13.89 7.01 -13.43
C ILE A 184 14.41 5.61 -13.08
N GLY A 185 13.75 4.94 -12.14
CA GLY A 185 14.12 3.58 -11.72
C GLY A 185 14.05 2.55 -12.85
N LEU A 186 13.07 2.65 -13.73
CA LEU A 186 12.96 1.81 -14.95
C LEU A 186 14.11 2.08 -15.91
N LYS A 187 14.42 3.36 -16.18
CA LYS A 187 15.60 3.74 -17.00
C LYS A 187 16.89 3.16 -16.44
N ASN A 188 17.09 3.23 -15.13
CA ASN A 188 18.28 2.68 -14.47
C ASN A 188 18.39 1.16 -14.63
N ARG A 189 17.25 0.47 -14.85
CA ARG A 189 17.20 -0.97 -15.16
C ARG A 189 17.32 -1.28 -16.66
N GLY A 190 17.30 -0.29 -17.54
CA GLY A 190 17.26 -0.48 -18.99
C GLY A 190 15.88 -0.87 -19.53
N GLU A 191 14.82 -0.69 -18.76
CA GLU A 191 13.44 -0.93 -19.19
C GLU A 191 12.91 0.27 -19.99
N ALA A 192 11.93 0.02 -20.87
CA ALA A 192 11.20 1.08 -21.57
C ALA A 192 10.35 1.94 -20.64
N VAL A 193 10.25 3.24 -20.95
CA VAL A 193 9.44 4.21 -20.19
C VAL A 193 8.70 5.11 -21.17
#